data_2c45aa97e1b2e6a20a966245726d8446
#
_entry.id   2c45aa97e1b2e6a20a966245726d8446
#
_cell.length_a   1.000
_cell.length_b   1.000
_cell.length_c   1.000
_cell.angle_alpha   90.00
_cell.angle_beta   90.00
_cell.angle_gamma   90.00
#
_symmetry.space_group_name_H-M   'P 1'
#
loop_
_entity.id
_entity.type
_entity.pdbx_description
1 polymer ?
#
loop_
_entity_poly.entity_id
_entity_poly.type
_entity_poly.pdbx_seq_one_letter_code
_entity_poly.pdbx_strand_id
1 'polypeptide(L)'
;AHYPLEYMVATINNFGGYYRTEIYVHEARMLGATIESPNINEGEYECTIIGKRLILGFNLVQSTESKILNKIYNERDLNGKYSSFENLTSRCYIPLEQLLLIIRVDALRDLPEDRKSLLWKAHLYHNKTKDKEPEPELFPLERKKYNLPKLNDSELERAFEQMELLGFPLCNPFDLLPKALPNHTLSIDIPQKTGTHVTCYG
;
A
#
# COMPACT_ATOMS: atom_id res chain seq x y z
N ALA A 1 2.76 19.25 -21.61
CA ALA A 1 1.63 18.31 -21.76
C ALA A 1 0.38 18.93 -21.14
N HIS A 2 -0.80 18.69 -21.75
CA HIS A 2 -2.07 19.21 -21.19
C HIS A 2 -2.52 18.45 -19.95
N TYR A 3 -2.14 17.18 -19.86
CA TYR A 3 -2.52 16.25 -18.78
C TYR A 3 -1.28 15.50 -18.27
N PRO A 4 -0.40 16.17 -17.49
CA PRO A 4 0.89 15.57 -17.12
C PRO A 4 0.74 14.41 -16.13
N LEU A 5 -0.21 14.47 -15.21
CA LEU A 5 -0.41 13.41 -14.21
C LEU A 5 -1.04 12.17 -14.84
N GLU A 6 -2.02 12.33 -15.72
CA GLU A 6 -2.64 11.22 -16.45
C GLU A 6 -1.62 10.53 -17.36
N TYR A 7 -0.70 11.30 -17.96
CA TYR A 7 0.41 10.74 -18.72
C TYR A 7 1.34 9.90 -17.84
N MET A 8 1.66 10.37 -16.62
CA MET A 8 2.47 9.61 -15.68
C MET A 8 1.76 8.31 -15.27
N VAL A 9 0.46 8.36 -14.96
CA VAL A 9 -0.32 7.16 -14.64
C VAL A 9 -0.31 6.15 -15.79
N ALA A 10 -0.55 6.60 -17.01
CA ALA A 10 -0.50 5.73 -18.18
C ALA A 10 0.90 5.10 -18.37
N THR A 11 1.96 5.88 -18.13
CA THR A 11 3.34 5.38 -18.21
C THR A 11 3.61 4.33 -17.13
N ILE A 12 3.19 4.57 -15.88
CA ILE A 12 3.36 3.64 -14.77
C ILE A 12 2.60 2.33 -15.04
N ASN A 13 1.35 2.40 -15.50
CA ASN A 13 0.52 1.23 -15.78
C ASN A 13 1.04 0.38 -16.95
N ASN A 14 1.77 0.98 -17.86
CA ASN A 14 2.48 0.26 -18.93
C ASN A 14 3.91 -0.16 -18.52
N PHE A 15 4.21 -0.19 -17.21
CA PHE A 15 5.52 -0.55 -16.64
C PHE A 15 6.67 0.34 -17.12
N GLY A 16 6.36 1.60 -17.37
CA GLY A 16 7.32 2.64 -17.66
C GLY A 16 7.86 2.59 -19.08
N GLY A 17 9.04 3.12 -19.20
CA GLY A 17 9.83 3.15 -20.43
C GLY A 17 11.27 2.76 -20.09
N TYR A 18 12.18 3.72 -20.20
CA TYR A 18 13.60 3.48 -19.96
C TYR A 18 13.96 3.34 -18.45
N TYR A 19 13.24 4.05 -17.58
CA TYR A 19 13.51 4.08 -16.14
C TYR A 19 12.62 3.11 -15.37
N ARG A 20 13.03 2.81 -14.10
CA ARG A 20 12.21 2.03 -13.16
C ARG A 20 10.93 2.80 -12.82
N THR A 21 9.88 2.07 -12.47
CA THR A 21 8.57 2.63 -12.08
C THR A 21 8.68 3.70 -10.99
N GLU A 22 9.59 3.53 -10.03
CA GLU A 22 9.90 4.47 -8.96
C GLU A 22 10.16 5.89 -9.49
N ILE A 23 10.94 6.03 -10.57
CA ILE A 23 11.28 7.33 -11.14
C ILE A 23 10.03 8.04 -11.66
N TYR A 24 9.13 7.32 -12.33
CA TYR A 24 7.87 7.90 -12.81
C TYR A 24 6.92 8.28 -11.68
N VAL A 25 6.92 7.52 -10.58
CA VAL A 25 6.19 7.89 -9.36
C VAL A 25 6.76 9.17 -8.74
N HIS A 26 8.08 9.31 -8.69
CA HIS A 26 8.72 10.56 -8.24
C HIS A 26 8.43 11.75 -9.16
N GLU A 27 8.47 11.56 -10.47
CA GLU A 27 8.07 12.60 -11.43
C GLU A 27 6.62 13.04 -11.22
N ALA A 28 5.70 12.10 -11.01
CA ALA A 28 4.31 12.43 -10.69
C ALA A 28 4.20 13.27 -9.40
N ARG A 29 5.01 12.94 -8.37
CA ARG A 29 5.09 13.73 -7.13
C ARG A 29 5.61 15.13 -7.37
N MET A 30 6.64 15.29 -8.20
CA MET A 30 7.20 16.61 -8.57
C MET A 30 6.21 17.43 -9.39
N LEU A 31 5.32 16.78 -10.15
CA LEU A 31 4.21 17.41 -10.86
C LEU A 31 3.01 17.77 -9.96
N GLY A 32 3.14 17.50 -8.67
CA GLY A 32 2.16 17.87 -7.63
C GLY A 32 1.15 16.78 -7.28
N ALA A 33 1.39 15.52 -7.65
CA ALA A 33 0.57 14.41 -7.20
C ALA A 33 0.88 14.04 -5.75
N THR A 34 -0.17 13.72 -4.99
CA THR A 34 -0.06 13.00 -3.73
C THR A 34 -0.07 11.51 -4.03
N ILE A 35 1.00 10.80 -3.69
CA ILE A 35 1.13 9.37 -3.94
C ILE A 35 0.57 8.60 -2.76
N GLU A 36 -0.34 7.67 -3.03
CA GLU A 36 -0.98 6.83 -2.02
C GLU A 36 -0.78 5.35 -2.35
N SER A 37 -0.67 4.51 -1.31
CA SER A 37 -0.68 3.06 -1.45
C SER A 37 -1.98 2.56 -2.08
N PRO A 38 -2.01 1.33 -2.62
CA PRO A 38 -3.25 0.71 -3.09
C PRO A 38 -4.38 0.80 -2.09
N ASN A 39 -5.62 0.81 -2.56
CA ASN A 39 -6.79 0.90 -1.70
C ASN A 39 -7.93 0.05 -2.29
N ILE A 40 -8.54 -0.82 -1.47
CA ILE A 40 -9.62 -1.69 -1.95
C ILE A 40 -10.92 -0.94 -2.22
N ASN A 41 -11.13 0.21 -1.56
CA ASN A 41 -12.37 0.99 -1.65
C ASN A 41 -12.35 2.10 -2.69
N GLU A 42 -11.16 2.64 -3.02
CA GLU A 42 -11.00 3.77 -3.92
C GLU A 42 -10.06 3.50 -5.10
N GLY A 43 -9.18 2.51 -4.97
CA GLY A 43 -8.23 2.12 -6.00
C GLY A 43 -8.80 1.11 -7.00
N GLU A 44 -7.94 0.71 -7.91
CA GLU A 44 -8.16 -0.32 -8.92
C GLU A 44 -6.96 -1.28 -8.96
N TYR A 45 -7.03 -2.30 -9.81
CA TYR A 45 -5.89 -3.17 -10.05
C TYR A 45 -4.70 -2.39 -10.64
N GLU A 46 -4.96 -1.44 -11.53
CA GLU A 46 -3.98 -0.50 -12.08
C GLU A 46 -3.98 0.81 -11.29
N CYS A 47 -2.90 1.60 -11.44
CA CYS A 47 -2.82 2.93 -10.84
C CYS A 47 -3.92 3.84 -11.38
N THR A 48 -4.54 4.60 -10.50
CA THR A 48 -5.60 5.56 -10.84
C THR A 48 -5.28 6.94 -10.31
N ILE A 49 -5.87 7.96 -10.92
CA ILE A 49 -5.76 9.33 -10.46
C ILE A 49 -7.15 9.91 -10.15
N ILE A 50 -7.26 10.51 -8.97
CA ILE A 50 -8.47 11.22 -8.53
C ILE A 50 -8.06 12.64 -8.15
N GLY A 51 -8.27 13.58 -9.06
CA GLY A 51 -7.76 14.94 -8.92
C GLY A 51 -6.23 14.97 -8.93
N LYS A 52 -5.60 15.22 -7.78
CA LYS A 52 -4.14 15.17 -7.60
C LYS A 52 -3.67 13.94 -6.81
N ARG A 53 -4.58 13.09 -6.40
CA ARG A 53 -4.24 11.84 -5.67
C ARG A 53 -3.97 10.75 -6.69
N LEU A 54 -2.74 10.25 -6.71
CA LEU A 54 -2.34 9.07 -7.48
C LEU A 54 -2.37 7.88 -6.53
N ILE A 55 -3.39 7.04 -6.68
CA ILE A 55 -3.53 5.79 -5.94
C ILE A 55 -2.82 4.71 -6.74
N LEU A 56 -1.78 4.11 -6.15
CA LEU A 56 -1.04 3.04 -6.79
C LEU A 56 -1.90 1.79 -6.96
N GLY A 57 -1.69 1.09 -8.06
CA GLY A 57 -2.38 -0.15 -8.36
C GLY A 57 -1.71 -1.35 -7.70
N PHE A 58 -2.47 -2.42 -7.51
CA PHE A 58 -1.93 -3.70 -7.06
C PHE A 58 -1.04 -4.39 -8.10
N ASN A 59 -1.11 -3.97 -9.38
CA ASN A 59 -0.17 -4.40 -10.42
C ASN A 59 1.30 -4.09 -10.08
N LEU A 60 1.55 -3.16 -9.15
CA LEU A 60 2.88 -2.82 -8.65
C LEU A 60 3.27 -3.60 -7.39
N VAL A 61 2.33 -4.24 -6.71
CA VAL A 61 2.59 -4.98 -5.47
C VAL A 61 3.07 -6.39 -5.81
N GLN A 62 4.24 -6.75 -5.29
CA GLN A 62 4.82 -8.07 -5.53
C GLN A 62 3.95 -9.20 -5.00
N SER A 63 3.93 -10.32 -5.75
CA SER A 63 3.26 -11.58 -5.36
C SER A 63 1.74 -11.48 -5.20
N THR A 64 1.09 -10.46 -5.76
CA THR A 64 -0.38 -10.37 -5.75
C THR A 64 -1.01 -11.16 -6.89
N GLU A 65 -2.17 -11.76 -6.62
CA GLU A 65 -2.95 -12.49 -7.60
C GLU A 65 -4.06 -11.63 -8.19
N SER A 66 -3.94 -11.29 -9.48
CA SER A 66 -4.90 -10.43 -10.18
C SER A 66 -6.35 -10.97 -10.15
N LYS A 67 -6.53 -12.29 -10.17
CA LYS A 67 -7.87 -12.91 -10.10
C LYS A 67 -8.60 -12.58 -8.80
N ILE A 68 -7.87 -12.61 -7.68
CA ILE A 68 -8.43 -12.32 -6.34
C ILE A 68 -8.78 -10.85 -6.24
N LEU A 69 -7.88 -9.97 -6.67
CA LEU A 69 -8.09 -8.53 -6.65
C LEU A 69 -9.25 -8.10 -7.56
N ASN A 70 -9.34 -8.64 -8.75
CA ASN A 70 -10.47 -8.40 -9.65
C ASN A 70 -11.80 -8.85 -9.04
N LYS A 71 -11.83 -9.98 -8.30
CA LYS A 71 -13.02 -10.41 -7.57
C LYS A 71 -13.40 -9.39 -6.48
N ILE A 72 -12.42 -8.87 -5.73
CA ILE A 72 -12.65 -7.85 -4.70
C ILE A 72 -13.23 -6.58 -5.33
N TYR A 73 -12.64 -6.07 -6.41
CA TYR A 73 -13.13 -4.86 -7.06
C TYR A 73 -14.49 -5.03 -7.70
N ASN A 74 -14.72 -6.14 -8.42
CA ASN A 74 -16.04 -6.43 -9.00
C ASN A 74 -17.14 -6.51 -7.93
N GLU A 75 -16.84 -7.15 -6.79
CA GLU A 75 -17.76 -7.26 -5.66
C GLU A 75 -18.02 -5.90 -5.01
N ARG A 76 -16.99 -5.04 -4.89
CA ARG A 76 -17.14 -3.65 -4.44
C ARG A 76 -18.07 -2.86 -5.38
N ASP A 77 -17.86 -2.98 -6.68
CA ASP A 77 -18.61 -2.21 -7.68
C ASP A 77 -20.08 -2.62 -7.73
N LEU A 78 -20.39 -3.90 -7.49
CA LEU A 78 -21.76 -4.41 -7.44
C LEU A 78 -22.48 -4.09 -6.13
N ASN A 79 -21.79 -4.21 -4.99
CA ASN A 79 -22.39 -4.21 -3.67
C ASN A 79 -21.90 -3.07 -2.75
N GLY A 80 -21.14 -2.12 -3.30
CA GLY A 80 -20.63 -0.95 -2.59
C GLY A 80 -19.36 -1.20 -1.78
N LYS A 81 -18.82 -0.11 -1.24
CA LYS A 81 -17.56 -0.11 -0.46
C LYS A 81 -17.60 -1.07 0.73
N TYR A 82 -16.46 -1.60 1.08
CA TYR A 82 -16.28 -2.41 2.28
C TYR A 82 -16.24 -1.51 3.52
N SER A 83 -17.02 -1.87 4.53
CA SER A 83 -17.15 -1.08 5.77
C SER A 83 -16.36 -1.64 6.94
N SER A 84 -15.95 -2.91 6.89
CA SER A 84 -15.17 -3.58 7.93
C SER A 84 -14.45 -4.81 7.38
N PHE A 85 -13.51 -5.33 8.14
CA PHE A 85 -12.81 -6.59 7.83
C PHE A 85 -13.81 -7.76 7.65
N GLU A 86 -14.80 -7.87 8.54
CA GLU A 86 -15.83 -8.90 8.48
C GLU A 86 -16.69 -8.76 7.22
N ASN A 87 -17.02 -7.54 6.84
CA ASN A 87 -17.77 -7.27 5.60
C ASN A 87 -16.98 -7.70 4.36
N LEU A 88 -15.67 -7.41 4.31
CA LEU A 88 -14.78 -7.85 3.23
C LEU A 88 -14.72 -9.39 3.15
N THR A 89 -14.43 -10.06 4.27
CA THR A 89 -14.20 -11.52 4.32
C THR A 89 -15.49 -12.34 4.19
N SER A 90 -16.65 -11.77 4.46
CA SER A 90 -17.95 -12.43 4.21
C SER A 90 -18.36 -12.36 2.74
N ARG A 91 -17.95 -11.32 2.02
CA ARG A 91 -18.28 -11.11 0.60
C ARG A 91 -17.24 -11.74 -0.33
N CYS A 92 -15.98 -11.76 0.07
CA CYS A 92 -14.87 -12.28 -0.73
C CYS A 92 -14.05 -13.29 0.07
N TYR A 93 -13.93 -14.51 -0.47
CA TYR A 93 -12.88 -15.41 0.02
C TYR A 93 -11.52 -14.93 -0.51
N ILE A 94 -10.60 -14.65 0.42
CA ILE A 94 -9.25 -14.18 0.12
C ILE A 94 -8.28 -15.12 0.84
N PRO A 95 -7.38 -15.84 0.15
CA PRO A 95 -6.35 -16.66 0.79
C PRO A 95 -5.50 -15.86 1.77
N LEU A 96 -5.01 -16.49 2.84
CA LEU A 96 -4.28 -15.80 3.91
C LEU A 96 -3.12 -14.98 3.38
N GLU A 97 -2.31 -15.55 2.50
CA GLU A 97 -1.14 -14.87 1.93
C GLU A 97 -1.53 -13.58 1.21
N GLN A 98 -2.59 -13.61 0.39
CA GLN A 98 -3.08 -12.44 -0.32
C GLN A 98 -3.69 -11.40 0.63
N LEU A 99 -4.42 -11.87 1.65
CA LEU A 99 -5.01 -10.99 2.65
C LEU A 99 -3.92 -10.26 3.47
N LEU A 100 -2.83 -10.96 3.82
CA LEU A 100 -1.69 -10.34 4.49
C LEU A 100 -0.99 -9.30 3.61
N LEU A 101 -0.82 -9.55 2.30
CA LEU A 101 -0.26 -8.56 1.36
C LEU A 101 -1.13 -7.29 1.29
N ILE A 102 -2.45 -7.47 1.17
CA ILE A 102 -3.42 -6.36 1.15
C ILE A 102 -3.34 -5.51 2.42
N ILE A 103 -3.22 -6.15 3.60
CA ILE A 103 -3.10 -5.45 4.87
C ILE A 103 -1.74 -4.75 5.00
N ARG A 104 -0.64 -5.44 4.67
CA ARG A 104 0.73 -4.91 4.81
C ARG A 104 0.99 -3.71 3.90
N VAL A 105 0.43 -3.69 2.70
CA VAL A 105 0.55 -2.53 1.79
C VAL A 105 -0.36 -1.35 2.20
N ASP A 106 -1.11 -1.49 3.31
CA ASP A 106 -2.04 -0.50 3.86
C ASP A 106 -3.27 -0.23 2.98
N ALA A 107 -3.70 -1.24 2.24
CA ALA A 107 -4.85 -1.12 1.34
C ALA A 107 -6.21 -1.12 2.04
N LEU A 108 -6.25 -1.45 3.33
CA LEU A 108 -7.45 -1.46 4.18
C LEU A 108 -7.52 -0.25 5.12
N ARG A 109 -6.76 0.83 4.87
CA ARG A 109 -6.66 2.01 5.75
C ARG A 109 -7.99 2.73 6.01
N ASP A 110 -8.99 2.54 5.14
CA ASP A 110 -10.32 3.15 5.29
C ASP A 110 -11.22 2.36 6.25
N LEU A 111 -10.81 1.18 6.67
CA LEU A 111 -11.57 0.39 7.61
C LEU A 111 -11.33 0.90 9.05
N PRO A 112 -12.29 0.69 9.97
CA PRO A 112 -12.19 1.20 11.33
C PRO A 112 -11.14 0.51 12.19
N GLU A 113 -10.64 -0.64 11.74
CA GLU A 113 -9.63 -1.41 12.45
C GLU A 113 -8.22 -0.95 12.13
N ASP A 114 -7.34 -0.95 13.11
CA ASP A 114 -5.93 -0.70 12.90
C ASP A 114 -5.23 -1.88 12.20
N ARG A 115 -4.15 -1.58 11.47
CA ARG A 115 -3.41 -2.54 10.62
C ARG A 115 -2.92 -3.78 11.40
N LYS A 116 -2.42 -3.62 12.63
CA LYS A 116 -1.95 -4.73 13.45
C LYS A 116 -3.10 -5.64 13.90
N SER A 117 -4.25 -5.05 14.24
CA SER A 117 -5.47 -5.81 14.54
C SER A 117 -5.98 -6.56 13.32
N LEU A 118 -5.90 -5.97 12.12
CA LEU A 118 -6.26 -6.63 10.87
C LEU A 118 -5.38 -7.85 10.58
N LEU A 119 -4.06 -7.78 10.82
CA LEU A 119 -3.16 -8.93 10.68
C LEU A 119 -3.55 -10.08 11.61
N TRP A 120 -3.86 -9.79 12.88
CA TRP A 120 -4.35 -10.79 13.81
C TRP A 120 -5.68 -11.41 13.39
N LYS A 121 -6.63 -10.57 12.97
CA LYS A 121 -7.92 -11.03 12.46
C LYS A 121 -7.78 -11.93 11.23
N ALA A 122 -6.86 -11.63 10.33
CA ALA A 122 -6.57 -12.46 9.15
C ALA A 122 -6.14 -13.87 9.55
N HIS A 123 -5.19 -14.00 10.46
CA HIS A 123 -4.75 -15.30 10.97
C HIS A 123 -5.86 -16.05 11.70
N LEU A 124 -6.63 -15.36 12.56
CA LEU A 124 -7.74 -15.99 13.29
C LEU A 124 -8.88 -16.44 12.35
N TYR A 125 -9.13 -15.68 11.28
CA TYR A 125 -10.11 -16.03 10.26
C TYR A 125 -9.71 -17.33 9.55
N HIS A 126 -8.49 -17.42 9.06
CA HIS A 126 -8.00 -18.61 8.33
C HIS A 126 -7.82 -19.85 9.21
N ASN A 127 -7.43 -19.70 10.48
CA ASN A 127 -7.35 -20.83 11.41
C ASN A 127 -8.71 -21.50 11.66
N LYS A 128 -9.82 -20.79 11.44
CA LYS A 128 -11.17 -21.35 11.60
C LYS A 128 -11.71 -21.97 10.31
N THR A 129 -11.37 -21.44 9.16
CA THR A 129 -11.94 -21.86 7.88
C THR A 129 -11.23 -23.05 7.23
N LYS A 130 -10.05 -23.48 7.75
CA LYS A 130 -9.27 -24.62 7.27
C LYS A 130 -9.37 -24.81 5.74
N ASP A 131 -8.85 -23.84 4.99
CA ASP A 131 -8.66 -23.90 3.52
C ASP A 131 -9.89 -24.28 2.66
N LYS A 132 -11.10 -24.20 3.19
CA LYS A 132 -12.33 -24.39 2.42
C LYS A 132 -12.96 -23.04 2.12
N GLU A 133 -13.38 -22.85 0.85
CA GLU A 133 -14.31 -21.76 0.53
C GLU A 133 -15.48 -21.81 1.52
N PRO A 134 -15.86 -20.68 2.13
CA PRO A 134 -16.96 -20.66 3.08
C PRO A 134 -18.23 -21.14 2.38
N GLU A 135 -18.76 -22.27 2.84
CA GLU A 135 -20.11 -22.67 2.45
C GLU A 135 -21.09 -21.59 2.96
N PRO A 136 -22.15 -21.25 2.21
CA PRO A 136 -23.11 -20.26 2.66
C PRO A 136 -23.70 -20.71 4.00
N GLU A 137 -23.33 -19.99 5.06
CA GLU A 137 -23.85 -20.26 6.40
C GLU A 137 -25.34 -19.89 6.42
N LEU A 138 -26.21 -20.87 6.73
CA LEU A 138 -27.67 -20.67 6.87
C LEU A 138 -28.03 -19.80 8.09
N PHE A 139 -27.11 -19.65 9.05
CA PHE A 139 -27.30 -18.83 10.24
C PHE A 139 -26.04 -18.04 10.56
N PRO A 140 -26.15 -16.74 10.90
CA PRO A 140 -25.00 -15.96 11.35
C PRO A 140 -24.48 -16.51 12.69
N LEU A 141 -23.35 -17.18 12.67
CA LEU A 141 -22.67 -17.58 13.88
C LEU A 141 -22.15 -16.33 14.60
N GLU A 142 -22.48 -16.18 15.88
CA GLU A 142 -21.90 -15.13 16.72
C GLU A 142 -20.37 -15.27 16.73
N ARG A 143 -19.68 -14.34 16.07
CA ARG A 143 -18.23 -14.33 16.02
C ARG A 143 -17.69 -13.93 17.40
N LYS A 144 -16.89 -14.80 18.01
CA LYS A 144 -16.23 -14.47 19.28
C LYS A 144 -15.38 -13.21 19.11
N LYS A 145 -15.69 -12.19 19.89
CA LYS A 145 -14.85 -10.99 19.98
C LYS A 145 -13.59 -11.34 20.80
N TYR A 146 -12.46 -11.26 20.14
CA TYR A 146 -11.16 -11.42 20.81
C TYR A 146 -10.69 -10.05 21.31
N ASN A 147 -10.28 -10.00 22.58
CA ASN A 147 -9.63 -8.81 23.11
C ASN A 147 -8.15 -8.87 22.70
N LEU A 148 -7.83 -8.29 21.56
CA LEU A 148 -6.48 -8.28 21.01
C LEU A 148 -5.63 -7.22 21.72
N PRO A 149 -4.36 -7.51 22.02
CA PRO A 149 -3.45 -6.52 22.57
C PRO A 149 -3.26 -5.37 21.55
N LYS A 150 -3.26 -4.14 22.04
CA LYS A 150 -2.89 -2.99 21.21
C LYS A 150 -1.39 -3.07 20.91
N LEU A 151 -1.06 -3.32 19.65
CA LEU A 151 0.32 -3.29 19.16
C LEU A 151 0.59 -1.92 18.56
N ASN A 152 1.75 -1.34 18.88
CA ASN A 152 2.16 -0.10 18.25
C ASN A 152 2.46 -0.36 16.75
N ASP A 153 1.81 0.40 15.89
CA ASP A 153 2.11 0.44 14.45
C ASP A 153 2.98 1.67 14.20
N SER A 154 4.27 1.49 13.99
CA SER A 154 5.16 2.61 13.71
C SER A 154 5.08 2.98 12.23
N GLU A 155 5.14 4.28 11.93
CA GLU A 155 5.21 4.78 10.56
C GLU A 155 6.43 4.24 9.81
N LEU A 156 7.54 4.07 10.53
CA LEU A 156 8.76 3.50 9.98
C LEU A 156 8.57 2.04 9.56
N GLU A 157 7.95 1.21 10.40
CA GLU A 157 7.64 -0.19 10.07
C GLU A 157 6.73 -0.28 8.84
N ARG A 158 5.70 0.56 8.79
CA ARG A 158 4.79 0.66 7.64
C ARG A 158 5.53 1.02 6.36
N ALA A 159 6.43 2.00 6.44
CA ALA A 159 7.23 2.44 5.29
C ALA A 159 8.16 1.34 4.77
N PHE A 160 8.80 0.56 5.66
CA PHE A 160 9.61 -0.58 5.27
C PHE A 160 8.81 -1.70 4.63
N GLU A 161 7.62 -2.02 5.16
CA GLU A 161 6.74 -3.03 4.56
C GLU A 161 6.24 -2.60 3.18
N GLN A 162 5.87 -1.33 3.01
CA GLN A 162 5.50 -0.78 1.71
C GLN A 162 6.67 -0.82 0.72
N MET A 163 7.87 -0.48 1.17
CA MET A 163 9.07 -0.56 0.34
C MET A 163 9.39 -2.01 -0.07
N GLU A 164 9.23 -2.97 0.83
CA GLU A 164 9.41 -4.40 0.50
C GLU A 164 8.42 -4.86 -0.57
N LEU A 165 7.15 -4.44 -0.48
CA LEU A 165 6.08 -4.90 -1.37
C LEU A 165 6.03 -4.16 -2.71
N LEU A 166 6.36 -2.87 -2.73
CA LEU A 166 6.33 -2.02 -3.92
C LEU A 166 7.69 -1.91 -4.62
N GLY A 167 8.79 -2.17 -3.90
CA GLY A 167 10.15 -1.98 -4.38
C GLY A 167 10.71 -0.57 -4.19
N PHE A 168 9.92 0.36 -3.65
CA PHE A 168 10.32 1.75 -3.36
C PHE A 168 9.48 2.33 -2.21
N PRO A 169 10.02 3.33 -1.46
CA PRO A 169 9.31 3.97 -0.35
C PRO A 169 8.27 4.97 -0.86
N LEU A 170 7.12 5.03 -0.18
CA LEU A 170 6.10 6.06 -0.43
C LEU A 170 6.37 7.34 0.36
N CYS A 171 7.07 7.26 1.49
CA CYS A 171 7.55 8.40 2.25
C CYS A 171 8.80 9.03 1.62
N ASN A 172 9.28 10.13 2.20
CA ASN A 172 10.59 10.66 1.84
C ASN A 172 11.68 9.63 2.25
N PRO A 173 12.56 9.19 1.34
CA PRO A 173 13.62 8.23 1.67
C PRO A 173 14.50 8.65 2.87
N PHE A 174 14.69 9.94 3.09
CA PHE A 174 15.46 10.46 4.23
C PHE A 174 14.76 10.22 5.58
N ASP A 175 13.45 10.03 5.60
CA ASP A 175 12.71 9.69 6.83
C ASP A 175 13.01 8.26 7.32
N LEU A 176 13.57 7.42 6.45
CA LEU A 176 14.00 6.05 6.76
C LEU A 176 15.39 6.00 7.41
N LEU A 177 16.13 7.10 7.37
CA LEU A 177 17.46 7.19 7.95
C LEU A 177 17.39 7.46 9.46
N PRO A 178 18.42 7.07 10.24
CA PRO A 178 18.51 7.46 11.64
C PRO A 178 18.45 8.97 11.79
N LYS A 179 17.70 9.46 12.78
CA LYS A 179 17.50 10.91 13.02
C LYS A 179 18.77 11.73 13.18
N ALA A 180 19.88 11.10 13.55
CA ALA A 180 21.18 11.73 13.66
C ALA A 180 22.15 11.15 12.62
N LEU A 181 22.24 11.81 11.47
CA LEU A 181 23.29 11.51 10.49
C LEU A 181 24.58 12.20 10.97
N PRO A 182 25.69 11.45 11.18
CA PRO A 182 26.93 12.04 11.64
C PRO A 182 27.53 12.92 10.53
N ASN A 183 28.03 14.10 10.93
CA ASN A 183 28.88 15.00 10.12
C ASN A 183 28.63 14.98 8.61
N HIS A 184 27.47 15.49 8.19
CA HIS A 184 27.12 15.59 6.78
C HIS A 184 27.11 17.05 6.29
N THR A 185 27.32 17.21 5.00
CA THR A 185 27.20 18.49 4.31
C THR A 185 25.94 18.47 3.45
N LEU A 186 25.11 19.49 3.59
CA LEU A 186 23.95 19.66 2.72
C LEU A 186 24.39 20.00 1.30
N SER A 187 23.65 19.58 0.30
CA SER A 187 23.95 19.85 -1.12
C SER A 187 24.07 21.34 -1.42
N ILE A 188 23.29 22.17 -0.74
CA ILE A 188 23.33 23.63 -0.88
C ILE A 188 24.66 24.25 -0.40
N ASP A 189 25.36 23.60 0.51
CA ASP A 189 26.63 24.08 1.08
C ASP A 189 27.88 23.60 0.33
N ILE A 190 27.71 22.63 -0.59
CA ILE A 190 28.83 22.06 -1.36
C ILE A 190 29.62 23.11 -2.13
N PRO A 191 29.00 24.09 -2.82
CA PRO A 191 29.76 25.12 -3.56
C PRO A 191 30.70 25.94 -2.69
N GLN A 192 30.38 26.09 -1.41
CA GLN A 192 31.21 26.86 -0.44
C GLN A 192 32.40 26.06 0.12
N LYS A 193 32.39 24.74 -0.10
CA LYS A 193 33.40 23.80 0.40
C LYS A 193 34.35 23.28 -0.69
N THR A 194 34.55 24.07 -1.75
CA THR A 194 35.44 23.72 -2.87
C THR A 194 36.86 23.42 -2.36
N GLY A 195 37.41 22.28 -2.79
CA GLY A 195 38.72 21.82 -2.39
C GLY A 195 38.82 21.07 -1.05
N THR A 196 37.67 20.79 -0.41
CA THR A 196 37.61 20.00 0.83
C THR A 196 36.88 18.67 0.61
N HIS A 197 37.19 17.64 1.38
CA HIS A 197 36.42 16.41 1.41
C HIS A 197 35.13 16.64 2.21
N VAL A 198 34.01 16.27 1.64
CA VAL A 198 32.69 16.39 2.27
C VAL A 198 31.96 15.04 2.24
N THR A 199 31.19 14.77 3.25
CA THR A 199 30.28 13.60 3.31
C THR A 199 28.88 14.07 3.03
N CYS A 200 28.23 13.49 2.03
CA CYS A 200 26.84 13.72 1.69
C CYS A 200 26.10 12.40 1.74
N TYR A 201 24.82 12.43 2.09
CA TYR A 201 23.91 11.29 2.01
C TYR A 201 22.87 11.59 0.93
N GLY A 202 22.58 10.59 0.06
CA GLY A 202 21.62 10.69 -1.02
C GLY A 202 21.12 9.32 -1.45
#